data_5d32a7ac52cd982de4e85fb345f5d19b
#
_entry.id   5d32a7ac52cd982de4e85fb345f5d19b
#
_cell.length_a   1.000
_cell.length_b   1.000
_cell.length_c   1.000
_cell.angle_alpha   90.00
_cell.angle_beta   90.00
_cell.angle_gamma   90.00
#
_symmetry.space_group_name_H-M   'P 1'
#
loop_
_entity.id
_entity.type
_entity.pdbx_description
1 polymer ?
#
loop_
_entity_poly.entity_id
_entity_poly.type
_entity_poly.pdbx_seq_one_letter_code
_entity_poly.pdbx_strand_id
1 'polypeptide(L)'
;KLKRQERREKNVYYAVVDTNILVSAALAKDRLQSVPYAVFQGISKHLFTPIVDENIVEEYCEVMSRSKFRWNASYGQRFVDEILKYAINEPVAPTDFALPDVDDRIFYDVAFAHRDKNAYVVTGNIKHFPNVPFAISARNFLDLINPVQSQIFVNDVSVSYSASTLMSALQALNEDALKNGSAGMSEEEIVAEIKAARAERK
;
A
#
# COMPACT_ATOMS: atom_id res chain seq x y z
N LYS A 1 35.86 -29.97 6.28
CA LYS A 1 35.20 -29.17 5.22
C LYS A 1 33.95 -28.57 5.81
N LEU A 2 34.07 -27.37 6.40
CA LEU A 2 32.94 -26.60 6.92
C LEU A 2 32.18 -26.01 5.72
N LYS A 3 30.93 -26.42 5.53
CA LYS A 3 30.00 -25.73 4.62
C LYS A 3 29.72 -24.35 5.23
N ARG A 4 30.29 -23.32 4.63
CA ARG A 4 29.95 -21.92 4.85
C ARG A 4 28.50 -21.75 4.38
N GLN A 5 27.55 -21.82 5.32
CA GLN A 5 26.19 -21.37 5.08
C GLN A 5 26.27 -19.85 4.89
N GLU A 6 26.26 -19.41 3.65
CA GLU A 6 25.99 -18.02 3.32
C GLU A 6 24.61 -17.70 3.86
N ARG A 7 24.56 -17.03 5.02
CA ARG A 7 23.38 -16.28 5.44
C ARG A 7 23.20 -15.22 4.36
N ARG A 8 22.28 -15.43 3.42
CA ARG A 8 21.73 -14.34 2.63
C ARG A 8 21.15 -13.36 3.67
N GLU A 9 21.82 -12.23 3.84
CA GLU A 9 21.24 -11.11 4.56
C GLU A 9 19.90 -10.83 3.89
N LYS A 10 18.84 -11.03 4.65
CA LYS A 10 17.48 -10.80 4.17
C LYS A 10 17.39 -9.29 4.00
N ASN A 11 17.42 -8.79 2.78
CA ASN A 11 17.21 -7.37 2.54
C ASN A 11 15.90 -6.99 3.22
N VAL A 12 15.99 -6.12 4.21
CA VAL A 12 14.82 -5.57 4.88
C VAL A 12 14.39 -4.37 4.07
N TYR A 13 13.16 -4.41 3.54
CA TYR A 13 12.59 -3.31 2.79
C TYR A 13 11.62 -2.53 3.67
N TYR A 14 11.57 -1.24 3.45
CA TYR A 14 10.64 -0.33 4.08
C TYR A 14 9.86 0.42 3.00
N ALA A 15 8.60 0.73 3.26
CA ALA A 15 7.77 1.43 2.28
C ALA A 15 6.78 2.38 2.93
N VAL A 16 6.66 3.54 2.32
CA VAL A 16 5.54 4.46 2.51
C VAL A 16 4.54 4.14 1.39
N VAL A 17 3.36 3.67 1.76
CA VAL A 17 2.34 3.23 0.80
C VAL A 17 1.41 4.41 0.51
N ASP A 18 1.38 4.87 -0.74
CA ASP A 18 0.47 5.94 -1.15
C ASP A 18 -1.00 5.50 -0.96
N THR A 19 -1.84 6.42 -0.52
CA THR A 19 -3.27 6.21 -0.26
C THR A 19 -3.99 5.57 -1.45
N ASN A 20 -3.61 5.89 -2.68
CA ASN A 20 -4.21 5.29 -3.88
C ASN A 20 -4.00 3.76 -3.95
N ILE A 21 -2.88 3.26 -3.46
CA ILE A 21 -2.60 1.81 -3.38
C ILE A 21 -3.52 1.16 -2.34
N LEU A 22 -3.69 1.81 -1.18
CA LEU A 22 -4.55 1.30 -0.10
C LEU A 22 -6.01 1.21 -0.55
N VAL A 23 -6.52 2.27 -1.17
CA VAL A 23 -7.88 2.31 -1.73
C VAL A 23 -8.05 1.25 -2.83
N SER A 24 -7.09 1.16 -3.75
CA SER A 24 -7.13 0.17 -4.84
C SER A 24 -7.08 -1.26 -4.33
N ALA A 25 -6.34 -1.53 -3.25
CA ALA A 25 -6.33 -2.83 -2.59
C ALA A 25 -7.70 -3.16 -1.97
N ALA A 26 -8.34 -2.18 -1.33
CA ALA A 26 -9.65 -2.35 -0.72
C ALA A 26 -10.77 -2.56 -1.75
N LEU A 27 -10.67 -1.90 -2.92
CA LEU A 27 -11.63 -2.00 -4.04
C LEU A 27 -11.41 -3.22 -4.94
N ALA A 28 -10.35 -3.99 -4.73
CA ALA A 28 -9.98 -5.09 -5.62
C ALA A 28 -11.10 -6.15 -5.69
N LYS A 29 -11.69 -6.33 -6.88
CA LYS A 29 -12.69 -7.37 -7.17
C LYS A 29 -12.07 -8.75 -7.13
N ASP A 30 -10.97 -8.92 -7.85
CA ASP A 30 -10.16 -10.14 -7.84
C ASP A 30 -8.87 -9.87 -7.05
N ARG A 31 -8.87 -10.28 -5.81
CA ARG A 31 -7.73 -10.07 -4.91
C ARG A 31 -6.51 -10.88 -5.30
N LEU A 32 -6.71 -12.04 -5.93
CA LEU A 32 -5.60 -12.89 -6.36
C LEU A 32 -4.83 -12.26 -7.52
N GLN A 33 -5.51 -11.48 -8.35
CA GLN A 33 -4.90 -10.79 -9.49
C GLN A 33 -4.53 -9.33 -9.20
N SER A 34 -4.94 -8.80 -8.05
CA SER A 34 -4.72 -7.40 -7.70
C SER A 34 -3.32 -7.15 -7.16
N VAL A 35 -2.55 -6.38 -7.92
CA VAL A 35 -1.20 -5.94 -7.51
C VAL A 35 -1.24 -5.07 -6.25
N PRO A 36 -2.12 -4.03 -6.12
CA PRO A 36 -2.25 -3.28 -4.89
C PRO A 36 -2.60 -4.16 -3.68
N TYR A 37 -3.49 -5.13 -3.85
CA TYR A 37 -3.83 -6.05 -2.78
C TYR A 37 -2.66 -6.96 -2.39
N ALA A 38 -1.86 -7.41 -3.35
CA ALA A 38 -0.66 -8.19 -3.09
C ALA A 38 0.40 -7.38 -2.30
N VAL A 39 0.55 -6.08 -2.60
CA VAL A 39 1.38 -5.17 -1.78
C VAL A 39 0.84 -5.10 -0.36
N PHE A 40 -0.45 -4.86 -0.19
CA PHE A 40 -1.09 -4.83 1.13
C PHE A 40 -0.89 -6.13 1.91
N GLN A 41 -1.06 -7.29 1.27
CA GLN A 41 -0.77 -8.58 1.90
C GLN A 41 0.71 -8.75 2.29
N GLY A 42 1.62 -8.10 1.58
CA GLY A 42 3.05 -8.12 1.88
C GLY A 42 3.37 -7.62 3.29
N ILE A 43 2.51 -6.75 3.85
CA ILE A 43 2.63 -6.22 5.22
C ILE A 43 2.47 -7.35 6.24
N SER A 44 1.35 -8.06 6.22
CA SER A 44 1.09 -9.16 7.16
C SER A 44 2.00 -10.38 6.95
N LYS A 45 2.56 -10.53 5.74
CA LYS A 45 3.58 -11.53 5.42
C LYS A 45 5.00 -11.11 5.80
N HIS A 46 5.17 -9.92 6.39
CA HIS A 46 6.47 -9.35 6.77
C HIS A 46 7.49 -9.30 5.60
N LEU A 47 7.01 -9.05 4.38
CA LEU A 47 7.89 -8.87 3.23
C LEU A 47 8.56 -7.51 3.24
N PHE A 48 7.94 -6.53 3.86
CA PHE A 48 8.48 -5.21 4.13
C PHE A 48 7.83 -4.61 5.38
N THR A 49 8.39 -3.55 5.90
CA THR A 49 7.85 -2.78 7.03
C THR A 49 7.26 -1.48 6.51
N PRO A 50 5.95 -1.21 6.70
CA PRO A 50 5.39 0.09 6.36
C PRO A 50 5.95 1.18 7.27
N ILE A 51 6.10 2.39 6.72
CA ILE A 51 6.43 3.59 7.49
C ILE A 51 5.32 4.60 7.26
N VAL A 52 4.89 5.23 8.32
CA VAL A 52 3.89 6.30 8.32
C VAL A 52 4.32 7.45 9.22
N ASP A 53 3.65 8.55 9.06
CA ASP A 53 3.64 9.68 9.98
C ASP A 53 2.17 10.02 10.30
N GLU A 54 1.93 10.85 11.28
CA GLU A 54 0.58 11.16 11.74
C GLU A 54 -0.31 11.73 10.63
N ASN A 55 0.23 12.58 9.75
CA ASN A 55 -0.52 13.15 8.62
C ASN A 55 -0.93 12.09 7.59
N ILE A 56 -0.06 11.10 7.34
CA ILE A 56 -0.39 9.96 6.46
C ILE A 56 -1.50 9.12 7.10
N VAL A 57 -1.42 8.88 8.41
CA VAL A 57 -2.45 8.11 9.14
C VAL A 57 -3.80 8.83 9.08
N GLU A 58 -3.82 10.15 9.29
CA GLU A 58 -5.02 10.96 9.16
C GLU A 58 -5.61 10.87 7.75
N GLU A 59 -4.79 10.98 6.71
CA GLU A 59 -5.22 10.84 5.33
C GLU A 59 -5.82 9.45 5.06
N TYR A 60 -5.18 8.39 5.54
CA TYR A 60 -5.73 7.05 5.40
C TYR A 60 -7.11 6.93 6.06
N CYS A 61 -7.26 7.39 7.31
CA CYS A 61 -8.53 7.33 8.04
C CYS A 61 -9.62 8.13 7.31
N GLU A 62 -9.32 9.33 6.89
CA GLU A 62 -10.26 10.20 6.19
C GLU A 62 -10.71 9.59 4.87
N VAL A 63 -9.76 9.23 3.99
CA VAL A 63 -10.08 8.68 2.69
C VAL A 63 -10.83 7.36 2.81
N MET A 64 -10.37 6.46 3.70
CA MET A 64 -10.99 5.15 3.87
C MET A 64 -12.38 5.21 4.53
N SER A 65 -12.76 6.33 5.14
CA SER A 65 -14.10 6.55 5.70
C SER A 65 -15.12 7.11 4.69
N ARG A 66 -14.68 7.52 3.49
CA ARG A 66 -15.55 8.22 2.52
C ARG A 66 -16.67 7.33 1.97
N SER A 67 -17.89 7.87 2.05
CA SER A 67 -19.12 7.17 1.59
C SER A 67 -19.13 6.88 0.09
N LYS A 68 -18.34 7.60 -0.69
CA LYS A 68 -18.20 7.42 -2.15
C LYS A 68 -17.76 6.00 -2.52
N PHE A 69 -16.93 5.38 -1.70
CA PHE A 69 -16.49 4.01 -1.92
C PHE A 69 -17.56 2.96 -1.59
N ARG A 70 -18.69 3.35 -1.01
CA ARG A 70 -19.87 2.50 -0.71
C ARG A 70 -19.58 1.28 0.15
N TRP A 71 -18.43 1.20 0.77
CA TRP A 71 -18.17 0.21 1.81
C TRP A 71 -18.62 0.73 3.18
N ASN A 72 -18.75 -0.18 4.12
CA ASN A 72 -19.03 0.22 5.49
C ASN A 72 -17.74 0.79 6.15
N ALA A 73 -17.88 1.81 7.00
CA ALA A 73 -16.74 2.50 7.62
C ALA A 73 -15.78 1.54 8.35
N SER A 74 -16.30 0.48 8.99
CA SER A 74 -15.46 -0.52 9.65
C SER A 74 -14.62 -1.36 8.69
N TYR A 75 -15.01 -1.47 7.42
CA TYR A 75 -14.23 -2.13 6.39
C TYR A 75 -12.98 -1.33 6.03
N GLY A 76 -13.14 -0.04 5.73
CA GLY A 76 -12.01 0.85 5.46
C GLY A 76 -11.04 0.91 6.63
N GLN A 77 -11.57 1.07 7.85
CA GLN A 77 -10.76 1.15 9.06
C GLN A 77 -9.86 -0.08 9.26
N ARG A 78 -10.30 -1.29 8.92
CA ARG A 78 -9.47 -2.50 9.04
C ARG A 78 -8.22 -2.47 8.16
N PHE A 79 -8.26 -1.82 6.99
CA PHE A 79 -7.07 -1.67 6.16
C PHE A 79 -6.06 -0.74 6.83
N VAL A 80 -6.54 0.34 7.46
CA VAL A 80 -5.69 1.25 8.23
C VAL A 80 -5.10 0.54 9.44
N ASP A 81 -5.92 -0.15 10.22
CA ASP A 81 -5.49 -0.88 11.42
C ASP A 81 -4.43 -1.95 11.09
N GLU A 82 -4.58 -2.64 9.97
CA GLU A 82 -3.60 -3.66 9.54
C GLU A 82 -2.25 -3.03 9.17
N ILE A 83 -2.25 -1.86 8.52
CA ILE A 83 -1.00 -1.13 8.28
C ILE A 83 -0.37 -0.71 9.61
N LEU A 84 -1.15 -0.06 10.48
CA LEU A 84 -0.65 0.49 11.73
C LEU A 84 -0.11 -0.57 12.70
N LYS A 85 -0.66 -1.77 12.65
CA LYS A 85 -0.19 -2.91 13.45
C LYS A 85 1.28 -3.26 13.20
N TYR A 86 1.79 -2.99 12.00
CA TYR A 86 3.15 -3.34 11.59
C TYR A 86 4.00 -2.12 11.25
N ALA A 87 3.42 -0.94 11.20
CA ALA A 87 4.11 0.27 10.77
C ALA A 87 5.06 0.82 11.83
N ILE A 88 6.14 1.42 11.34
CA ILE A 88 6.89 2.41 12.09
C ILE A 88 6.14 3.74 11.93
N ASN A 89 5.73 4.34 13.02
CA ASN A 89 5.10 5.66 13.04
C ASN A 89 6.07 6.65 13.68
N GLU A 90 6.68 7.48 12.84
CA GLU A 90 7.68 8.48 13.26
C GLU A 90 7.40 9.81 12.60
N PRO A 91 7.35 10.92 13.36
CA PRO A 91 7.19 12.24 12.79
C PRO A 91 8.43 12.61 11.98
N VAL A 92 8.23 13.23 10.81
CA VAL A 92 9.31 13.68 9.97
C VAL A 92 9.24 15.19 9.72
N ALA A 93 10.40 15.81 9.54
CA ALA A 93 10.45 17.22 9.15
C ALA A 93 10.12 17.35 7.66
N PRO A 94 9.26 18.31 7.27
CA PRO A 94 8.97 18.57 5.88
C PRO A 94 10.22 19.08 5.14
N THR A 95 10.37 18.66 3.89
CA THR A 95 11.41 19.18 2.99
C THR A 95 10.85 20.25 2.06
N ASP A 96 11.75 20.99 1.38
CA ASP A 96 11.38 21.94 0.32
C ASP A 96 11.35 21.26 -1.07
N PHE A 97 11.31 19.94 -1.14
CA PHE A 97 11.29 19.23 -2.42
C PHE A 97 10.00 19.52 -3.18
N ALA A 98 10.15 20.03 -4.41
CA ALA A 98 9.02 20.40 -5.25
C ALA A 98 8.44 19.18 -5.97
N LEU A 99 7.20 18.86 -5.69
CA LEU A 99 6.42 17.86 -6.43
C LEU A 99 5.29 18.55 -7.23
N PRO A 100 4.83 17.94 -8.33
CA PRO A 100 3.69 18.44 -9.10
C PRO A 100 2.41 18.57 -8.27
N ASP A 101 2.21 17.65 -7.32
CA ASP A 101 1.15 17.69 -6.33
C ASP A 101 1.80 17.87 -4.95
N VAL A 102 1.53 19.02 -4.32
CA VAL A 102 2.12 19.35 -3.03
C VAL A 102 1.60 18.45 -1.90
N ASP A 103 0.41 17.91 -2.05
CA ASP A 103 -0.20 17.03 -1.06
C ASP A 103 0.45 15.65 -1.05
N ASP A 104 1.17 15.27 -2.12
CA ASP A 104 1.96 14.02 -2.16
C ASP A 104 3.32 14.16 -1.46
N ARG A 105 3.72 15.39 -1.08
CA ARG A 105 5.04 15.65 -0.49
C ARG A 105 5.26 14.89 0.81
N ILE A 106 4.23 14.69 1.63
CA ILE A 106 4.37 13.95 2.89
C ILE A 106 4.86 12.51 2.67
N PHE A 107 4.41 11.82 1.60
CA PHE A 107 4.90 10.48 1.26
C PHE A 107 6.38 10.50 0.86
N TYR A 108 6.78 11.54 0.10
CA TYR A 108 8.19 11.76 -0.22
C TYR A 108 9.02 12.02 1.04
N ASP A 109 8.59 12.94 1.90
CA ASP A 109 9.32 13.35 3.10
C ASP A 109 9.58 12.17 4.04
N VAL A 110 8.55 11.35 4.28
CA VAL A 110 8.66 10.15 5.13
C VAL A 110 9.62 9.14 4.52
N ALA A 111 9.52 8.84 3.23
CA ALA A 111 10.42 7.91 2.58
C ALA A 111 11.85 8.46 2.50
N PHE A 112 12.01 9.76 2.26
CA PHE A 112 13.32 10.43 2.22
C PHE A 112 14.03 10.37 3.57
N ALA A 113 13.33 10.65 4.67
CA ALA A 113 13.88 10.57 6.02
C ALA A 113 14.40 9.15 6.39
N HIS A 114 13.92 8.11 5.70
CA HIS A 114 14.27 6.72 5.96
C HIS A 114 15.08 6.07 4.80
N ARG A 115 15.77 6.88 4.00
CA ARG A 115 16.58 6.36 2.86
C ARG A 115 17.74 5.49 3.29
N ASP A 116 18.29 5.71 4.46
CA ASP A 116 19.30 4.85 5.10
C ASP A 116 18.78 3.41 5.32
N LYS A 117 17.46 3.24 5.49
CA LYS A 117 16.78 1.95 5.64
C LYS A 117 16.25 1.38 4.30
N ASN A 118 16.64 1.90 3.14
CA ASN A 118 16.07 1.52 1.83
C ASN A 118 14.54 1.70 1.75
N ALA A 119 14.01 2.80 2.28
CA ALA A 119 12.59 3.11 2.19
C ALA A 119 12.18 3.56 0.77
N TYR A 120 11.02 3.13 0.31
CA TYR A 120 10.42 3.45 -0.98
C TYR A 120 9.07 4.14 -0.81
N VAL A 121 8.71 5.02 -1.75
CA VAL A 121 7.31 5.43 -1.95
C VAL A 121 6.69 4.44 -2.93
N VAL A 122 5.69 3.69 -2.49
CA VAL A 122 4.93 2.77 -3.37
C VAL A 122 3.65 3.45 -3.81
N THR A 123 3.58 3.79 -5.09
CA THR A 123 2.46 4.59 -5.65
C THR A 123 1.90 3.98 -6.94
N GLY A 124 0.63 4.21 -7.20
CA GLY A 124 -0.01 3.99 -8.50
C GLY A 124 0.28 5.12 -9.48
N ASN A 125 0.65 6.30 -8.99
CA ASN A 125 0.78 7.51 -9.78
C ASN A 125 2.24 8.02 -9.84
N ILE A 126 3.11 7.24 -10.44
CA ILE A 126 4.55 7.51 -10.48
C ILE A 126 4.90 8.88 -11.10
N LYS A 127 4.03 9.43 -11.97
CA LYS A 127 4.22 10.75 -12.59
C LYS A 127 4.15 11.91 -11.58
N HIS A 128 3.58 11.69 -10.39
CA HIS A 128 3.56 12.68 -9.31
C HIS A 128 4.91 12.77 -8.58
N PHE A 129 5.80 11.81 -8.80
CA PHE A 129 7.13 11.74 -8.18
C PHE A 129 8.26 11.82 -9.22
N PRO A 130 8.30 12.86 -10.09
CA PRO A 130 9.34 12.98 -11.10
C PRO A 130 10.70 13.14 -10.44
N ASN A 131 11.72 12.46 -11.00
CA ASN A 131 13.10 12.48 -10.50
C ASN A 131 13.26 11.99 -9.04
N VAL A 132 12.32 11.21 -8.52
CA VAL A 132 12.42 10.57 -7.20
C VAL A 132 12.85 9.10 -7.41
N PRO A 133 14.12 8.75 -7.20
CA PRO A 133 14.63 7.42 -7.56
C PRO A 133 14.12 6.30 -6.64
N PHE A 134 13.52 6.64 -5.51
CA PHE A 134 12.90 5.72 -4.56
C PHE A 134 11.37 5.71 -4.64
N ALA A 135 10.76 6.41 -5.60
CA ALA A 135 9.37 6.20 -5.95
C ALA A 135 9.26 5.01 -6.91
N ILE A 136 8.37 4.09 -6.61
CA ILE A 136 8.26 2.83 -7.33
C ILE A 136 6.78 2.44 -7.51
N SER A 137 6.44 1.83 -8.64
CA SER A 137 5.10 1.30 -8.83
C SER A 137 4.86 0.08 -7.94
N ALA A 138 3.59 -0.20 -7.63
CA ALA A 138 3.22 -1.38 -6.86
C ALA A 138 3.75 -2.68 -7.48
N ARG A 139 3.73 -2.81 -8.82
CA ARG A 139 4.26 -3.97 -9.53
C ARG A 139 5.75 -4.12 -9.31
N ASN A 140 6.52 -3.07 -9.61
CA ASN A 140 7.97 -3.12 -9.47
C ASN A 140 8.41 -3.32 -8.02
N PHE A 141 7.64 -2.81 -7.06
CA PHE A 141 7.91 -3.04 -5.64
C PHE A 141 7.70 -4.50 -5.25
N LEU A 142 6.62 -5.15 -5.73
CA LEU A 142 6.42 -6.59 -5.51
C LEU A 142 7.55 -7.42 -6.10
N ASP A 143 8.00 -7.09 -7.31
CA ASP A 143 9.12 -7.77 -7.97
C ASP A 143 10.43 -7.62 -7.17
N LEU A 144 10.61 -6.45 -6.53
CA LEU A 144 11.76 -6.16 -5.68
C LEU A 144 11.76 -6.98 -4.38
N ILE A 145 10.62 -7.01 -3.67
CA ILE A 145 10.51 -7.66 -2.35
C ILE A 145 10.30 -9.17 -2.43
N ASN A 146 9.77 -9.67 -3.55
CA ASN A 146 9.48 -11.07 -3.76
C ASN A 146 9.77 -11.54 -5.20
N PRO A 147 11.04 -11.63 -5.58
CA PRO A 147 11.43 -11.96 -6.95
C PRO A 147 10.98 -13.35 -7.42
N VAL A 148 10.62 -14.26 -6.50
CA VAL A 148 10.12 -15.60 -6.84
C VAL A 148 8.64 -15.57 -7.22
N GLN A 149 7.85 -14.69 -6.62
CA GLN A 149 6.40 -14.60 -6.84
C GLN A 149 6.04 -13.85 -8.13
N SER A 150 6.91 -12.95 -8.60
CA SER A 150 6.73 -12.26 -9.88
C SER A 150 6.73 -13.21 -11.09
N GLN A 151 7.42 -14.35 -10.98
CA GLN A 151 7.43 -15.39 -12.02
C GLN A 151 6.19 -16.29 -11.99
N ILE A 152 5.46 -16.36 -10.86
CA ILE A 152 4.30 -17.25 -10.69
C ILE A 152 3.02 -16.59 -11.23
N PHE A 153 2.92 -15.26 -11.27
CA PHE A 153 1.77 -14.56 -11.85
C PHE A 153 1.61 -14.78 -13.38
N VAL A 154 2.57 -15.44 -14.02
CA VAL A 154 2.52 -15.71 -15.47
C VAL A 154 2.02 -17.13 -15.79
N ASN A 155 2.09 -18.10 -14.89
CA ASN A 155 1.91 -19.50 -15.33
C ASN A 155 1.25 -20.52 -14.38
N ASP A 156 0.74 -20.22 -13.17
CA ASP A 156 0.05 -21.32 -12.47
C ASP A 156 -0.96 -20.88 -11.39
N VAL A 157 -2.15 -21.43 -11.55
CA VAL A 157 -3.23 -21.46 -10.57
C VAL A 157 -2.98 -22.68 -9.68
N SER A 158 -2.49 -22.48 -8.51
CA SER A 158 -2.74 -23.27 -7.30
C SER A 158 -1.54 -23.37 -6.34
N VAL A 159 -1.52 -22.49 -5.35
CA VAL A 159 -0.93 -22.83 -4.05
C VAL A 159 -1.91 -22.36 -2.97
N SER A 160 -2.62 -23.30 -2.39
CA SER A 160 -3.49 -23.08 -1.26
C SER A 160 -2.66 -22.75 -0.02
N TYR A 161 -2.69 -21.49 0.43
CA TYR A 161 -2.27 -21.15 1.77
C TYR A 161 -3.50 -21.16 2.68
N SER A 162 -3.39 -21.85 3.80
CA SER A 162 -4.39 -21.81 4.86
C SER A 162 -4.48 -20.36 5.38
N ALA A 163 -5.43 -19.61 4.84
CA ALA A 163 -5.70 -18.25 5.25
C ALA A 163 -6.22 -18.25 6.68
N SER A 164 -5.52 -17.57 7.57
CA SER A 164 -5.95 -17.31 8.93
C SER A 164 -7.34 -16.64 8.96
N THR A 165 -8.01 -16.69 10.10
CA THR A 165 -9.35 -16.12 10.38
C THR A 165 -9.53 -14.67 9.86
N LEU A 166 -8.45 -13.90 9.74
CA LEU A 166 -8.45 -12.55 9.18
C LEU A 166 -8.76 -12.53 7.68
N MET A 167 -8.18 -13.46 6.91
CA MET A 167 -8.42 -13.53 5.47
C MET A 167 -9.86 -13.91 5.14
N SER A 168 -10.48 -14.79 5.93
CA SER A 168 -11.90 -15.13 5.76
C SER A 168 -12.81 -13.96 6.14
N ALA A 169 -12.45 -13.17 7.17
CA ALA A 169 -13.20 -11.97 7.55
C ALA A 169 -13.09 -10.85 6.48
N LEU A 170 -11.89 -10.65 5.91
CA LEU A 170 -11.68 -9.71 4.81
C LEU A 170 -12.40 -10.17 3.52
N GLN A 171 -12.50 -11.48 3.31
CA GLN A 171 -13.19 -12.05 2.16
C GLN A 171 -14.73 -11.88 2.25
N ALA A 172 -15.31 -12.10 3.42
CA ALA A 172 -16.74 -11.85 3.68
C ALA A 172 -17.14 -10.37 3.48
N LEU A 173 -16.25 -9.45 3.84
CA LEU A 173 -16.48 -8.01 3.68
C LEU A 173 -16.29 -7.51 2.23
N ASN A 174 -15.53 -8.23 1.42
CA ASN A 174 -15.43 -7.93 -0.01
C ASN A 174 -16.71 -8.24 -0.76
N GLU A 175 -17.48 -9.22 -0.30
CA GLU A 175 -18.81 -9.50 -0.86
C GLU A 175 -19.76 -8.33 -0.70
N ASP A 176 -19.65 -7.55 0.39
CA ASP A 176 -20.45 -6.34 0.59
C ASP A 176 -20.02 -5.21 -0.35
N ALA A 177 -18.74 -5.01 -0.60
CA ALA A 177 -18.25 -4.02 -1.57
C ALA A 177 -18.66 -4.38 -3.02
N LEU A 178 -18.66 -5.68 -3.36
CA LEU A 178 -19.14 -6.17 -4.66
C LEU A 178 -20.65 -5.98 -4.84
N LYS A 179 -21.44 -6.25 -3.78
CA LYS A 179 -22.91 -6.07 -3.78
C LYS A 179 -23.31 -4.60 -3.91
N ASN A 180 -22.51 -3.68 -3.35
CA ASN A 180 -22.79 -2.25 -3.34
C ASN A 180 -22.28 -1.50 -4.58
N GLY A 181 -21.64 -2.20 -5.54
CA GLY A 181 -21.20 -1.61 -6.82
C GLY A 181 -20.01 -0.65 -6.73
N SER A 182 -19.29 -0.60 -5.59
CA SER A 182 -18.08 0.21 -5.43
C SER A 182 -16.84 -0.46 -6.00
N ALA A 183 -16.88 -1.78 -6.16
CA ALA A 183 -15.80 -2.52 -6.79
C ALA A 183 -15.73 -2.16 -8.28
N GLY A 184 -14.65 -1.53 -8.72
CA GLY A 184 -14.37 -1.22 -10.12
C GLY A 184 -14.29 0.28 -10.46
N MET A 185 -14.07 1.12 -9.46
CA MET A 185 -13.65 2.50 -9.73
C MET A 185 -12.32 2.50 -10.50
N SER A 186 -12.20 3.42 -11.47
CA SER A 186 -10.96 3.63 -12.19
C SER A 186 -9.90 4.30 -11.27
N GLU A 187 -8.64 4.23 -11.70
CA GLU A 187 -7.56 4.89 -10.98
C GLU A 187 -7.77 6.40 -10.90
N GLU A 188 -8.28 7.01 -11.97
CA GLU A 188 -8.61 8.44 -12.02
C GLU A 188 -9.73 8.81 -11.03
N GLU A 189 -10.76 7.97 -10.90
CA GLU A 189 -11.84 8.17 -9.95
C GLU A 189 -11.33 8.07 -8.49
N ILE A 190 -10.44 7.12 -8.21
CA ILE A 190 -9.80 6.97 -6.89
C ILE A 190 -8.97 8.22 -6.57
N VAL A 191 -8.12 8.66 -7.49
CA VAL A 191 -7.28 9.86 -7.30
C VAL A 191 -8.13 11.11 -7.13
N ALA A 192 -9.22 11.26 -7.89
CA ALA A 192 -10.13 12.39 -7.75
C ALA A 192 -10.78 12.42 -6.35
N GLU A 193 -11.16 11.28 -5.80
CA GLU A 193 -11.78 11.19 -4.48
C GLU A 193 -10.76 11.47 -3.35
N ILE A 194 -9.51 11.03 -3.49
CA ILE A 194 -8.42 11.36 -2.56
C ILE A 194 -8.18 12.88 -2.56
N LYS A 195 -8.15 13.51 -3.74
CA LYS A 195 -8.00 14.97 -3.83
C LYS A 195 -9.17 15.73 -3.21
N ALA A 196 -10.38 15.23 -3.36
CA ALA A 196 -11.55 15.82 -2.71
C ALA A 196 -11.44 15.76 -1.18
N ALA A 197 -11.00 14.61 -0.63
CA ALA A 197 -10.74 14.48 0.80
C ALA A 197 -9.69 15.49 1.30
N ARG A 198 -8.56 15.59 0.61
CA ARG A 198 -7.49 16.54 0.94
C ARG A 198 -7.95 18.00 0.89
N ALA A 199 -8.85 18.34 -0.03
CA ALA A 199 -9.39 19.70 -0.16
C ALA A 199 -10.35 20.08 0.99
N GLU A 200 -11.10 19.12 1.51
CA GLU A 200 -12.00 19.30 2.65
C GLU A 200 -11.27 19.48 3.98
N ARG A 201 -10.01 19.01 4.08
CA ARG A 201 -9.16 19.13 5.27
C ARG A 201 -8.49 20.50 5.42
N LYS A 202 -8.34 21.25 4.34
CA LYS A 202 -7.76 22.64 4.32
C LYS A 202 -8.78 23.68 4.75
#